data_82c993f4e1add57b9fdd8b612fb63b46
#
_entry.id   82c993f4e1add57b9fdd8b612fb63b46
#
_cell.length_a   1.000
_cell.length_b   1.000
_cell.length_c   1.000
_cell.angle_alpha   90.00
_cell.angle_beta   90.00
_cell.angle_gamma   90.00
#
_symmetry.space_group_name_H-M   'P 1'
#
loop_
_entity.id
_entity.type
_entity.pdbx_description
1 polymer ?
#
loop_
_entity_poly.entity_id
_entity_poly.type
_entity_poly.pdbx_seq_one_letter_code
_entity_poly.pdbx_strand_id
1 'polypeptide(L)'
;MSFVTGVGLTSYGKHEGLSSLDLMSKAAELAIADAGLKRAEIDGILCGYSTVSPHIMLATVFAEHFGIRPSYAHAVQVGGATGLAMTMLAHQLVDAGVAKHVLVVGGENRLTGQSRDASIQALAQVGHPVYELPLGPTIPAYYGLVASRYMHEHGVTEQDLAEFAVLMRTHALDHPGAQFHEPITVADVMA
;
A
#
# COMPACT_ATOMS: atom_id res chain seq x y z
N MET A 1 6.49 4.06 24.97
CA MET A 1 7.36 3.71 23.82
C MET A 1 6.79 2.45 23.19
N SER A 2 6.47 2.48 21.90
CA SER A 2 5.94 1.33 21.15
C SER A 2 7.00 0.74 20.22
N PHE A 3 6.80 -0.49 19.79
CA PHE A 3 7.70 -1.23 18.91
C PHE A 3 6.91 -1.92 17.80
N VAL A 4 7.50 -2.08 16.62
CA VAL A 4 7.02 -3.00 15.61
C VAL A 4 7.50 -4.39 16.00
N THR A 5 6.59 -5.28 16.35
CA THR A 5 6.88 -6.61 16.91
C THR A 5 6.69 -7.74 15.92
N GLY A 6 5.99 -7.49 14.82
CA GLY A 6 5.79 -8.48 13.77
C GLY A 6 5.41 -7.86 12.44
N VAL A 7 5.79 -8.54 11.36
CA VAL A 7 5.50 -8.17 9.98
C VAL A 7 4.93 -9.37 9.22
N GLY A 8 4.03 -9.10 8.28
CA GLY A 8 3.42 -10.14 7.46
C GLY A 8 3.09 -9.63 6.07
N LEU A 9 3.51 -10.38 5.06
CA LEU A 9 3.29 -10.08 3.65
C LEU A 9 2.73 -11.31 2.93
N THR A 10 1.77 -11.11 2.06
CA THR A 10 1.40 -12.11 1.06
C THR A 10 2.34 -12.00 -0.14
N SER A 11 2.42 -13.05 -0.96
CA SER A 11 3.11 -12.94 -2.26
C SER A 11 2.46 -11.86 -3.13
N TYR A 12 3.26 -11.23 -3.99
CA TYR A 12 2.76 -10.32 -5.02
C TYR A 12 2.27 -11.11 -6.24
N GLY A 13 1.31 -10.54 -6.98
CA GLY A 13 0.82 -11.15 -8.21
C GLY A 13 -0.70 -11.30 -8.25
N LYS A 14 -1.15 -12.26 -9.06
CA LYS A 14 -2.56 -12.60 -9.22
C LYS A 14 -3.00 -13.56 -8.11
N HIS A 15 -4.18 -13.30 -7.54
CA HIS A 15 -4.77 -14.11 -6.48
C HIS A 15 -6.22 -14.45 -6.85
N GLU A 16 -6.38 -15.40 -7.75
CA GLU A 16 -7.69 -15.85 -8.21
C GLU A 16 -8.53 -16.39 -7.03
N GLY A 17 -9.79 -16.00 -6.98
CA GLY A 17 -10.74 -16.45 -5.96
C GLY A 17 -10.55 -15.84 -4.56
N LEU A 18 -9.59 -14.92 -4.38
CA LEU A 18 -9.41 -14.21 -3.11
C LEU A 18 -9.92 -12.78 -3.19
N SER A 19 -10.58 -12.33 -2.13
CA SER A 19 -10.93 -10.92 -1.93
C SER A 19 -9.76 -10.13 -1.33
N SER A 20 -9.85 -8.80 -1.34
CA SER A 20 -8.89 -7.96 -0.62
C SER A 20 -8.91 -8.27 0.89
N LEU A 21 -10.06 -8.60 1.47
CA LEU A 21 -10.18 -8.97 2.88
C LEU A 21 -9.47 -10.29 3.19
N ASP A 22 -9.49 -11.26 2.27
CA ASP A 22 -8.75 -12.52 2.44
C ASP A 22 -7.25 -12.30 2.41
N LEU A 23 -6.75 -11.44 1.52
CA LEU A 23 -5.32 -11.08 1.46
C LEU A 23 -4.89 -10.31 2.71
N MET A 24 -5.70 -9.36 3.16
CA MET A 24 -5.45 -8.64 4.42
C MET A 24 -5.42 -9.62 5.61
N SER A 25 -6.33 -10.59 5.65
CA SER A 25 -6.39 -11.59 6.71
C SER A 25 -5.15 -12.48 6.73
N LYS A 26 -4.68 -12.94 5.56
CA LYS A 26 -3.45 -13.72 5.45
C LYS A 26 -2.22 -12.93 5.92
N ALA A 27 -2.09 -11.67 5.50
CA ALA A 27 -0.99 -10.81 5.94
C ALA A 27 -1.05 -10.55 7.46
N ALA A 28 -2.25 -10.33 8.00
CA ALA A 28 -2.46 -10.14 9.43
C ALA A 28 -2.09 -11.41 10.25
N GLU A 29 -2.46 -12.58 9.78
CA GLU A 29 -2.07 -13.85 10.42
C GLU A 29 -0.55 -14.03 10.47
N LEU A 30 0.13 -13.73 9.39
CA LEU A 30 1.60 -13.78 9.33
C LEU A 30 2.24 -12.79 10.30
N ALA A 31 1.75 -11.54 10.36
CA ALA A 31 2.26 -10.52 11.27
C ALA A 31 2.04 -10.88 12.74
N ILE A 32 0.86 -11.42 13.08
CA ILE A 32 0.52 -11.86 14.43
C ILE A 32 1.40 -13.04 14.86
N ALA A 33 1.63 -13.99 13.95
CA ALA A 33 2.52 -15.14 14.19
C ALA A 33 3.98 -14.70 14.38
N ASP A 34 4.47 -13.79 13.55
CA ASP A 34 5.83 -13.22 13.65
C ASP A 34 6.02 -12.47 14.98
N ALA A 35 4.99 -11.76 15.46
CA ALA A 35 4.98 -11.11 16.77
C ALA A 35 4.91 -12.09 17.95
N GLY A 36 4.65 -13.37 17.74
CA GLY A 36 4.41 -14.34 18.80
C GLY A 36 3.11 -14.11 19.58
N LEU A 37 2.17 -13.36 19.00
CA LEU A 37 0.89 -13.02 19.60
C LEU A 37 -0.24 -13.98 19.18
N LYS A 38 -1.34 -13.92 19.91
CA LYS A 38 -2.59 -14.54 19.51
C LYS A 38 -3.54 -13.50 18.92
N ARG A 39 -4.40 -13.92 18.01
CA ARG A 39 -5.42 -13.04 17.39
C ARG A 39 -6.28 -12.30 18.43
N ALA A 40 -6.62 -12.95 19.53
CA ALA A 40 -7.42 -12.38 20.61
C ALA A 40 -6.71 -11.29 21.43
N GLU A 41 -5.38 -11.13 21.26
CA GLU A 41 -4.60 -10.10 21.94
C GLU A 41 -4.59 -8.79 21.17
N ILE A 42 -5.08 -8.78 19.92
CA ILE A 42 -5.19 -7.56 19.11
C ILE A 42 -6.39 -6.75 19.60
N ASP A 43 -6.12 -5.60 20.19
CA ASP A 43 -7.13 -4.71 20.77
C ASP A 43 -7.32 -3.39 20.00
N GLY A 44 -6.43 -3.12 19.01
CA GLY A 44 -6.54 -2.01 18.06
C GLY A 44 -6.36 -2.45 16.61
N ILE A 45 -7.12 -1.87 15.68
CA ILE A 45 -6.96 -2.04 14.22
C ILE A 45 -6.87 -0.68 13.54
N LEU A 46 -5.88 -0.54 12.67
CA LEU A 46 -5.80 0.50 11.67
C LEU A 46 -5.80 -0.15 10.30
N CYS A 47 -6.80 0.20 9.49
CA CYS A 47 -7.02 -0.40 8.19
C CYS A 47 -6.76 0.63 7.08
N GLY A 48 -5.92 0.30 6.11
CA GLY A 48 -5.78 1.10 4.90
C GLY A 48 -7.03 0.97 4.01
N TYR A 49 -7.35 2.01 3.25
CA TYR A 49 -8.45 1.96 2.30
C TYR A 49 -8.19 0.93 1.19
N SER A 50 -9.27 0.46 0.55
CA SER A 50 -9.20 -0.40 -0.63
C SER A 50 -9.91 0.27 -1.81
N THR A 51 -9.29 0.22 -2.99
CA THR A 51 -9.91 0.69 -4.24
C THR A 51 -10.64 -0.42 -4.97
N VAL A 52 -10.31 -1.68 -4.70
CA VAL A 52 -10.99 -2.87 -5.26
C VAL A 52 -12.26 -3.22 -4.47
N SER A 53 -12.21 -3.02 -3.16
CA SER A 53 -13.34 -3.27 -2.26
C SER A 53 -13.61 -2.02 -1.41
N PRO A 54 -14.04 -0.91 -2.02
CA PRO A 54 -14.28 0.33 -1.29
C PRO A 54 -15.41 0.15 -0.28
N HIS A 55 -15.16 0.50 0.98
CA HIS A 55 -16.14 0.42 2.03
C HIS A 55 -15.93 1.55 3.04
N ILE A 56 -17.02 2.27 3.41
CA ILE A 56 -16.95 3.42 4.32
C ILE A 56 -16.41 3.01 5.69
N MET A 57 -16.74 1.78 6.15
CA MET A 57 -16.34 1.24 7.46
C MET A 57 -15.41 0.04 7.29
N LEU A 58 -14.37 0.16 6.45
CA LEU A 58 -13.52 -0.98 6.08
C LEU A 58 -12.86 -1.63 7.29
N ALA A 59 -12.42 -0.86 8.29
CA ALA A 59 -11.81 -1.41 9.51
C ALA A 59 -12.79 -2.29 10.31
N THR A 60 -14.05 -1.91 10.40
CA THR A 60 -15.09 -2.70 11.07
C THR A 60 -15.40 -3.99 10.30
N VAL A 61 -15.56 -3.87 8.97
CA VAL A 61 -15.81 -5.04 8.12
C VAL A 61 -14.63 -6.00 8.14
N PHE A 62 -13.40 -5.48 8.12
CA PHE A 62 -12.21 -6.32 8.26
C PHE A 62 -12.17 -7.01 9.64
N ALA A 63 -12.47 -6.30 10.72
CA ALA A 63 -12.52 -6.88 12.08
C ALA A 63 -13.51 -8.04 12.16
N GLU A 64 -14.69 -7.88 11.57
CA GLU A 64 -15.73 -8.94 11.50
C GLU A 64 -15.24 -10.12 10.66
N HIS A 65 -14.73 -9.87 9.44
CA HIS A 65 -14.21 -10.89 8.53
C HIS A 65 -13.04 -11.66 9.15
N PHE A 66 -12.13 -10.97 9.80
CA PHE A 66 -10.97 -11.57 10.46
C PHE A 66 -11.32 -12.23 11.81
N GLY A 67 -12.51 -11.99 12.35
CA GLY A 67 -13.00 -12.60 13.58
C GLY A 67 -12.36 -12.07 14.86
N ILE A 68 -12.12 -10.75 14.94
CA ILE A 68 -11.63 -10.09 16.16
C ILE A 68 -12.58 -8.98 16.62
N ARG A 69 -12.46 -8.61 17.90
CA ARG A 69 -13.28 -7.57 18.53
C ARG A 69 -12.39 -6.51 19.19
N PRO A 70 -11.76 -5.64 18.40
CA PRO A 70 -10.89 -4.62 18.94
C PRO A 70 -11.70 -3.54 19.67
N SER A 71 -11.09 -2.91 20.68
CA SER A 71 -11.64 -1.73 21.33
C SER A 71 -11.46 -0.45 20.49
N TYR A 72 -10.52 -0.47 19.54
CA TYR A 72 -10.26 0.62 18.60
C TYR A 72 -10.18 0.09 17.17
N ALA A 73 -10.99 0.63 16.27
CA ALA A 73 -10.96 0.30 14.85
C ALA A 73 -11.13 1.56 14.00
N HIS A 74 -10.17 1.86 13.13
CA HIS A 74 -10.19 3.05 12.28
C HIS A 74 -9.63 2.78 10.88
N ALA A 75 -10.29 3.30 9.86
CA ALA A 75 -9.79 3.28 8.50
C ALA A 75 -9.08 4.60 8.17
N VAL A 76 -7.91 4.53 7.56
CA VAL A 76 -7.10 5.70 7.18
C VAL A 76 -6.98 5.77 5.66
N GLN A 77 -7.20 6.96 5.12
CA GLN A 77 -7.12 7.21 3.68
C GLN A 77 -6.41 8.52 3.40
N VAL A 78 -5.11 8.45 3.14
CA VAL A 78 -4.26 9.59 2.78
C VAL A 78 -3.36 9.24 1.57
N GLY A 79 -3.93 8.54 0.60
CA GLY A 79 -3.23 8.13 -0.62
C GLY A 79 -2.02 7.24 -0.32
N GLY A 80 -0.91 7.47 -1.01
CA GLY A 80 0.32 6.69 -0.85
C GLY A 80 0.98 6.78 0.52
N ALA A 81 0.66 7.80 1.33
CA ALA A 81 1.16 7.96 2.68
C ALA A 81 0.41 7.12 3.73
N THR A 82 -0.66 6.41 3.34
CA THR A 82 -1.56 5.69 4.27
C THR A 82 -0.82 4.74 5.20
N GLY A 83 0.12 3.95 4.70
CA GLY A 83 0.87 2.98 5.52
C GLY A 83 1.69 3.67 6.63
N LEU A 84 2.39 4.74 6.29
CA LEU A 84 3.17 5.52 7.26
C LEU A 84 2.27 6.24 8.27
N ALA A 85 1.17 6.83 7.80
CA ALA A 85 0.21 7.51 8.67
C ALA A 85 -0.42 6.54 9.69
N MET A 86 -0.77 5.32 9.26
CA MET A 86 -1.26 4.27 10.16
C MET A 86 -0.20 3.86 11.18
N THR A 87 1.06 3.70 10.77
CA THR A 87 2.15 3.34 11.69
C THR A 87 2.38 4.43 12.74
N MET A 88 2.36 5.69 12.34
CA MET A 88 2.44 6.83 13.27
C MET A 88 1.27 6.87 14.24
N LEU A 89 0.06 6.64 13.75
CA LEU A 89 -1.14 6.60 14.59
C LEU A 89 -1.12 5.41 15.56
N ALA A 90 -0.67 4.24 15.12
CA ALA A 90 -0.49 3.06 15.97
C ALA A 90 0.47 3.35 17.13
N HIS A 91 1.59 4.00 16.84
CA HIS A 91 2.52 4.45 17.87
C HIS A 91 1.83 5.34 18.91
N GLN A 92 1.09 6.35 18.46
CA GLN A 92 0.38 7.27 19.36
C GLN A 92 -0.69 6.57 20.22
N LEU A 93 -1.44 5.62 19.63
CA LEU A 93 -2.46 4.86 20.36
C LEU A 93 -1.85 3.99 21.46
N VAL A 94 -0.71 3.35 21.19
CA VAL A 94 0.00 2.54 22.19
C VAL A 94 0.61 3.41 23.27
N ASP A 95 1.27 4.51 22.91
CA ASP A 95 1.92 5.41 23.89
C ASP A 95 0.89 6.13 24.77
N ALA A 96 -0.30 6.44 24.25
CA ALA A 96 -1.41 7.00 25.02
C ALA A 96 -2.16 5.95 25.86
N GLY A 97 -1.83 4.67 25.75
CA GLY A 97 -2.50 3.59 26.47
C GLY A 97 -3.93 3.29 26.00
N VAL A 98 -4.29 3.74 24.78
CA VAL A 98 -5.61 3.47 24.19
C VAL A 98 -5.71 2.00 23.73
N ALA A 99 -4.61 1.45 23.25
CA ALA A 99 -4.49 0.05 22.85
C ALA A 99 -3.10 -0.49 23.25
N LYS A 100 -2.98 -1.81 23.40
CA LYS A 100 -1.71 -2.49 23.68
C LYS A 100 -1.07 -3.06 22.43
N HIS A 101 -1.88 -3.70 21.58
CA HIS A 101 -1.45 -4.35 20.35
C HIS A 101 -2.29 -3.85 19.18
N VAL A 102 -1.72 -2.98 18.37
CA VAL A 102 -2.39 -2.39 17.21
C VAL A 102 -1.94 -3.12 15.94
N LEU A 103 -2.89 -3.75 15.26
CA LEU A 103 -2.69 -4.31 13.92
C LEU A 103 -2.85 -3.20 12.89
N VAL A 104 -1.80 -2.94 12.13
CA VAL A 104 -1.80 -2.07 10.96
C VAL A 104 -1.90 -2.95 9.72
N VAL A 105 -2.99 -2.85 8.97
CA VAL A 105 -3.25 -3.76 7.85
C VAL A 105 -3.77 -3.01 6.62
N GLY A 106 -3.36 -3.47 5.44
CA GLY A 106 -3.89 -3.03 4.16
C GLY A 106 -3.69 -4.11 3.11
N GLY A 107 -4.54 -4.15 2.10
CA GLY A 107 -4.45 -5.14 1.03
C GLY A 107 -5.32 -4.78 -0.17
N GLU A 108 -4.84 -5.15 -1.34
CA GLU A 108 -5.49 -4.92 -2.62
C GLU A 108 -5.30 -6.13 -3.53
N ASN A 109 -6.36 -6.55 -4.21
CA ASN A 109 -6.29 -7.59 -5.25
C ASN A 109 -6.54 -6.98 -6.64
N ARG A 110 -5.74 -6.00 -7.04
CA ARG A 110 -5.95 -5.26 -8.29
C ARG A 110 -5.77 -6.10 -9.55
N LEU A 111 -4.83 -7.04 -9.55
CA LEU A 111 -4.51 -7.82 -10.75
C LEU A 111 -5.60 -8.84 -11.12
N THR A 112 -6.50 -9.16 -10.19
CA THR A 112 -7.60 -10.10 -10.41
C THR A 112 -8.97 -9.52 -10.08
N GLY A 113 -9.06 -8.58 -9.16
CA GLY A 113 -10.32 -8.02 -8.65
C GLY A 113 -10.83 -6.79 -9.39
N GLN A 114 -10.04 -6.21 -10.32
CA GLN A 114 -10.40 -4.96 -10.98
C GLN A 114 -9.84 -4.88 -12.41
N SER A 115 -10.62 -4.31 -13.35
CA SER A 115 -10.12 -4.02 -14.69
C SER A 115 -9.10 -2.87 -14.67
N ARG A 116 -8.26 -2.79 -15.73
CA ARG A 116 -7.29 -1.70 -15.88
C ARG A 116 -7.99 -0.33 -15.88
N ASP A 117 -9.09 -0.19 -16.61
CA ASP A 117 -9.81 1.08 -16.72
C ASP A 117 -10.45 1.50 -15.40
N ALA A 118 -11.05 0.57 -14.66
CA ALA A 118 -11.57 0.83 -13.34
C ALA A 118 -10.46 1.24 -12.35
N SER A 119 -9.28 0.64 -12.45
CA SER A 119 -8.10 1.03 -11.65
C SER A 119 -7.63 2.45 -11.99
N ILE A 120 -7.57 2.80 -13.27
CA ILE A 120 -7.20 4.15 -13.72
C ILE A 120 -8.23 5.18 -13.22
N GLN A 121 -9.53 4.90 -13.35
CA GLN A 121 -10.60 5.79 -12.87
C GLN A 121 -10.55 5.98 -11.35
N ALA A 122 -10.33 4.92 -10.58
CA ALA A 122 -10.21 5.01 -9.13
C ALA A 122 -9.00 5.86 -8.71
N LEU A 123 -7.86 5.70 -9.40
CA LEU A 123 -6.64 6.45 -9.12
C LEU A 123 -6.71 7.91 -9.60
N ALA A 124 -7.47 8.21 -10.63
CA ALA A 124 -7.68 9.59 -11.09
C ALA A 124 -8.38 10.46 -10.04
N GLN A 125 -9.18 9.86 -9.13
CA GLN A 125 -9.86 10.57 -8.05
C GLN A 125 -8.91 11.18 -7.00
N VAL A 126 -7.62 10.97 -7.09
CA VAL A 126 -6.60 11.65 -6.28
C VAL A 126 -6.52 13.14 -6.64
N GLY A 127 -6.78 13.49 -7.91
CA GLY A 127 -6.78 14.87 -8.38
C GLY A 127 -7.99 15.68 -7.90
N HIS A 128 -7.81 17.01 -7.83
CA HIS A 128 -8.90 17.92 -7.48
C HIS A 128 -10.03 17.82 -8.51
N PRO A 129 -11.30 17.61 -8.08
CA PRO A 129 -12.40 17.27 -9.00
C PRO A 129 -12.74 18.36 -10.02
N VAL A 130 -12.43 19.62 -9.71
CA VAL A 130 -12.75 20.76 -10.59
C VAL A 130 -11.55 21.18 -11.44
N TYR A 131 -10.34 21.17 -10.89
CA TYR A 131 -9.16 21.76 -11.52
C TYR A 131 -8.26 20.74 -12.20
N GLU A 132 -8.23 19.50 -11.73
CA GLU A 132 -7.29 18.49 -12.19
C GLU A 132 -7.99 17.34 -12.92
N LEU A 133 -9.01 16.73 -12.30
CA LEU A 133 -9.72 15.59 -12.87
C LEU A 133 -10.26 15.83 -14.31
N PRO A 134 -10.81 17.00 -14.67
CA PRO A 134 -11.27 17.28 -16.03
C PRO A 134 -10.17 17.25 -17.09
N LEU A 135 -8.90 17.43 -16.69
CA LEU A 135 -7.75 17.38 -17.59
C LEU A 135 -7.26 15.94 -17.84
N GLY A 136 -7.79 14.96 -17.11
CA GLY A 136 -7.54 13.54 -17.27
C GLY A 136 -6.14 13.03 -16.86
N PRO A 137 -5.32 13.74 -16.05
CA PRO A 137 -4.02 13.20 -15.67
C PRO A 137 -4.17 12.00 -14.75
N THR A 138 -3.30 11.01 -14.98
CA THR A 138 -3.10 9.91 -14.05
C THR A 138 -1.99 10.23 -13.05
N ILE A 139 -1.86 9.46 -11.98
CA ILE A 139 -0.74 9.63 -11.02
C ILE A 139 0.63 9.62 -11.71
N PRO A 140 0.94 8.70 -12.65
CA PRO A 140 2.18 8.78 -13.42
C PRO A 140 2.36 10.09 -14.19
N ALA A 141 1.29 10.68 -14.71
CA ALA A 141 1.37 11.98 -15.40
C ALA A 141 1.75 13.12 -14.45
N TYR A 142 1.24 13.14 -13.22
CA TYR A 142 1.66 14.11 -12.21
C TYR A 142 3.15 13.97 -11.88
N TYR A 143 3.63 12.74 -11.69
CA TYR A 143 5.06 12.50 -11.49
C TYR A 143 5.89 12.88 -12.71
N GLY A 144 5.38 12.68 -13.92
CA GLY A 144 6.01 13.15 -15.15
C GLY A 144 6.22 14.66 -15.18
N LEU A 145 5.23 15.44 -14.74
CA LEU A 145 5.36 16.90 -14.60
C LEU A 145 6.43 17.29 -13.57
N VAL A 146 6.47 16.61 -12.44
CA VAL A 146 7.52 16.82 -11.42
C VAL A 146 8.89 16.44 -11.96
N ALA A 147 9.01 15.32 -12.65
CA ALA A 147 10.25 14.88 -13.28
C ALA A 147 10.74 15.89 -14.33
N SER A 148 9.86 16.38 -15.20
CA SER A 148 10.19 17.40 -16.19
C SER A 148 10.73 18.69 -15.53
N ARG A 149 10.11 19.11 -14.44
CA ARG A 149 10.56 20.29 -13.68
C ARG A 149 11.93 20.04 -13.04
N TYR A 150 12.12 18.88 -12.42
CA TYR A 150 13.39 18.49 -11.81
C TYR A 150 14.53 18.43 -12.84
N MET A 151 14.28 17.83 -14.00
CA MET A 151 15.23 17.77 -15.11
C MET A 151 15.63 19.19 -15.58
N HIS A 152 14.64 20.08 -15.71
CA HIS A 152 14.89 21.47 -16.09
C HIS A 152 15.74 22.24 -15.06
N GLU A 153 15.46 22.10 -13.78
CA GLU A 153 16.13 22.83 -12.71
C GLU A 153 17.54 22.31 -12.42
N HIS A 154 17.77 21.01 -12.57
CA HIS A 154 19.01 20.35 -12.14
C HIS A 154 19.86 19.83 -13.31
N GLY A 155 19.41 19.98 -14.55
CA GLY A 155 20.13 19.47 -15.72
C GLY A 155 20.19 17.95 -15.79
N VAL A 156 19.30 17.24 -15.07
CA VAL A 156 19.19 15.79 -15.10
C VAL A 156 18.50 15.35 -16.37
N THR A 157 18.92 14.24 -16.95
CA THR A 157 18.36 13.67 -18.18
C THR A 157 17.42 12.52 -17.91
N GLU A 158 16.63 12.12 -18.91
CA GLU A 158 15.82 10.90 -18.84
C GLU A 158 16.68 9.66 -18.61
N GLN A 159 17.92 9.67 -19.13
CA GLN A 159 18.90 8.61 -18.98
C GLN A 159 19.31 8.43 -17.51
N ASP A 160 19.54 9.55 -16.79
CA ASP A 160 19.86 9.51 -15.36
C ASP A 160 18.68 8.94 -14.54
N LEU A 161 17.43 9.26 -14.91
CA LEU A 161 16.25 8.68 -14.29
C LEU A 161 16.09 7.19 -14.61
N ALA A 162 16.48 6.76 -15.82
CA ALA A 162 16.49 5.36 -16.21
C ALA A 162 17.51 4.54 -15.43
N GLU A 163 18.68 5.11 -15.09
CA GLU A 163 19.67 4.46 -14.22
C GLU A 163 19.11 4.14 -12.85
N PHE A 164 18.27 5.02 -12.29
CA PHE A 164 17.59 4.76 -11.04
C PHE A 164 16.62 3.56 -11.15
N ALA A 165 15.88 3.44 -12.25
CA ALA A 165 15.01 2.30 -12.49
C ALA A 165 15.80 0.97 -12.60
N VAL A 166 16.96 0.99 -13.26
CA VAL A 166 17.87 -0.17 -13.34
C VAL A 166 18.41 -0.55 -11.96
N LEU A 167 18.82 0.43 -11.15
CA LEU A 167 19.26 0.20 -9.78
C LEU A 167 18.18 -0.47 -8.93
N MET A 168 16.96 0.03 -8.98
CA MET A 168 15.83 -0.57 -8.25
C MET A 168 15.51 -1.99 -8.73
N ARG A 169 15.62 -2.26 -10.03
CA ARG A 169 15.48 -3.61 -10.59
C ARG A 169 16.59 -4.54 -10.10
N THR A 170 17.84 -4.07 -10.01
CA THR A 170 18.95 -4.86 -9.47
C THR A 170 18.66 -5.33 -8.04
N HIS A 171 18.17 -4.43 -7.18
CA HIS A 171 17.76 -4.81 -5.83
C HIS A 171 16.59 -5.80 -5.82
N ALA A 172 15.65 -5.65 -6.76
CA ALA A 172 14.51 -6.56 -6.86
C ALA A 172 14.91 -8.00 -7.24
N LEU A 173 16.00 -8.20 -8.01
CA LEU A 173 16.47 -9.53 -8.39
C LEU A 173 16.83 -10.39 -7.18
N ASP A 174 17.34 -9.77 -6.11
CA ASP A 174 17.75 -10.45 -4.88
C ASP A 174 16.59 -10.64 -3.89
N HIS A 175 15.42 -10.05 -4.16
CA HIS A 175 14.27 -10.15 -3.25
C HIS A 175 13.30 -11.25 -3.71
N PRO A 176 13.13 -12.36 -2.96
CA PRO A 176 12.32 -13.50 -3.38
C PRO A 176 10.83 -13.17 -3.60
N GLY A 177 10.32 -12.11 -2.97
CA GLY A 177 8.94 -11.64 -3.12
C GLY A 177 8.74 -10.58 -4.21
N ALA A 178 9.77 -10.19 -4.97
CA ALA A 178 9.61 -9.22 -6.03
C ALA A 178 8.77 -9.78 -7.18
N GLN A 179 8.02 -8.91 -7.87
CA GLN A 179 7.19 -9.32 -9.00
C GLN A 179 8.00 -9.54 -10.28
N PHE A 180 9.12 -8.84 -10.45
CA PHE A 180 9.97 -8.92 -11.64
C PHE A 180 11.36 -9.40 -11.26
N HIS A 181 11.80 -10.49 -11.90
CA HIS A 181 13.09 -11.15 -11.66
C HIS A 181 14.03 -11.13 -12.87
N GLU A 182 13.66 -10.41 -13.93
CA GLU A 182 14.52 -10.24 -15.11
C GLU A 182 15.28 -8.92 -15.01
N PRO A 183 16.60 -8.91 -15.26
CA PRO A 183 17.37 -7.69 -15.29
C PRO A 183 16.92 -6.78 -16.44
N ILE A 184 17.11 -5.48 -16.28
CA ILE A 184 16.88 -4.49 -17.33
C ILE A 184 18.10 -3.60 -17.49
N THR A 185 18.25 -3.03 -18.67
CA THR A 185 19.27 -2.02 -19.00
C THR A 185 18.63 -0.65 -19.12
N VAL A 186 19.46 0.41 -19.15
CA VAL A 186 19.01 1.77 -19.47
C VAL A 186 18.30 1.81 -20.83
N ALA A 187 18.82 1.07 -21.82
CA ALA A 187 18.19 1.00 -23.15
C ALA A 187 16.78 0.38 -23.10
N ASP A 188 16.56 -0.62 -22.25
CA ASP A 188 15.23 -1.24 -22.09
C ASP A 188 14.23 -0.27 -21.42
N VAL A 189 14.71 0.62 -20.54
CA VAL A 189 13.86 1.63 -19.90
C VAL A 189 13.51 2.76 -20.87
N MET A 190 14.41 3.10 -21.79
CA MET A 190 14.24 4.18 -22.76
C MET A 190 13.48 3.78 -24.03
N ALA A 191 13.25 2.47 -24.26
CA ALA A 191 12.54 1.95 -25.42
C ALA A 191 11.01 2.06 -25.26
#